data_8f3e832abc8414a18d47e7b8424f5907
#
_entry.id   8f3e832abc8414a18d47e7b8424f5907
#
_cell.length_a   1.000
_cell.length_b   1.000
_cell.length_c   1.000
_cell.angle_alpha   90.00
_cell.angle_beta   90.00
_cell.angle_gamma   90.00
#
_symmetry.space_group_name_H-M   'P 1'
#
loop_
_entity.id
_entity.type
_entity.pdbx_description
1 polymer ?
#
loop_
_entity_poly.entity_id
_entity_poly.type
_entity_poly.pdbx_seq_one_letter_code
_entity_poly.pdbx_strand_id
1 'polypeptide(L)'
;MGRVISFANQKGGVAKTTTTLNLGVAFSEQGLKVLLIDLDPQGNLTMSQGLNPDSIERSMFDVLVHRLPMPEVIHHAEVDLAVSSIDLAGAELALSSMIGRERALEKSLAEVKANYDYVLIDTPPSLGLLTINALVASNGVIVPVQCEYLSLRGLVQLENTLSMIRENLNPHVEIEGILPTMYDSRTLHSREAVEILEENFGELVFDTKIRKTVRYAEAPVKGTSVLKYDPSGNAAEAYRDLAKEVLNGAQAREHA
;
A
#
# COMPACT_ATOMS: atom_id res chain seq x y z
N MET A 1 -10.01 15.17 -7.16
CA MET A 1 -9.24 15.17 -5.88
C MET A 1 -8.58 13.81 -5.78
N GLY A 2 -7.26 13.74 -5.55
CA GLY A 2 -6.52 12.48 -5.61
C GLY A 2 -7.10 11.39 -4.71
N ARG A 3 -7.24 10.16 -5.23
CA ARG A 3 -7.72 9.00 -4.48
C ARG A 3 -6.57 8.43 -3.64
N VAL A 4 -6.80 8.18 -2.36
CA VAL A 4 -5.81 7.64 -1.42
C VAL A 4 -6.14 6.18 -1.12
N ILE A 5 -5.18 5.28 -1.37
CA ILE A 5 -5.32 3.84 -1.13
C ILE A 5 -4.17 3.36 -0.25
N SER A 6 -4.48 2.70 0.86
CA SER A 6 -3.49 2.04 1.72
C SER A 6 -3.39 0.55 1.40
N PHE A 7 -2.20 -0.01 1.56
CA PHE A 7 -1.97 -1.46 1.54
C PHE A 7 -1.75 -1.95 2.96
N ALA A 8 -2.69 -2.69 3.52
CA ALA A 8 -2.64 -3.11 4.91
C ALA A 8 -2.85 -4.62 5.09
N ASN A 9 -2.00 -5.23 5.89
CA ASN A 9 -2.15 -6.59 6.42
C ASN A 9 -1.17 -6.76 7.58
N GLN A 10 -1.59 -7.38 8.68
CA GLN A 10 -0.74 -7.69 9.83
C GLN A 10 0.37 -8.69 9.54
N LYS A 11 0.16 -9.59 8.56
CA LYS A 11 1.16 -10.57 8.18
C LYS A 11 2.27 -9.87 7.37
N GLY A 12 3.52 -10.07 7.77
CA GLY A 12 4.69 -9.67 6.98
C GLY A 12 4.87 -10.57 5.75
N GLY A 13 5.52 -10.03 4.71
CA GLY A 13 5.86 -10.81 3.51
C GLY A 13 4.68 -11.15 2.59
N VAL A 14 3.53 -10.50 2.72
CA VAL A 14 2.36 -10.70 1.85
C VAL A 14 2.36 -9.81 0.60
N ALA A 15 3.49 -9.23 0.25
CA ALA A 15 3.69 -8.36 -0.90
C ALA A 15 3.01 -6.98 -0.83
N LYS A 16 2.82 -6.37 0.36
CA LYS A 16 2.32 -4.98 0.49
C LYS A 16 3.20 -4.01 -0.30
N THR A 17 4.46 -3.88 0.08
CA THR A 17 5.47 -3.00 -0.55
C THR A 17 5.62 -3.26 -2.05
N THR A 18 5.70 -4.55 -2.43
CA THR A 18 5.77 -4.95 -3.84
C THR A 18 4.55 -4.47 -4.62
N THR A 19 3.36 -4.57 -4.02
CA THR A 19 2.12 -4.14 -4.66
C THR A 19 2.03 -2.62 -4.73
N THR A 20 2.37 -1.91 -3.65
CA THR A 20 2.38 -0.44 -3.62
C THR A 20 3.24 0.13 -4.75
N LEU A 21 4.48 -0.36 -4.89
CA LEU A 21 5.40 0.09 -5.94
C LEU A 21 4.85 -0.21 -7.33
N ASN A 22 4.56 -1.49 -7.61
CA ASN A 22 4.28 -1.92 -8.96
C ASN A 22 2.90 -1.46 -9.46
N LEU A 23 1.89 -1.35 -8.58
CA LEU A 23 0.62 -0.75 -8.93
C LEU A 23 0.77 0.76 -9.20
N GLY A 24 1.58 1.47 -8.40
CA GLY A 24 1.85 2.89 -8.62
C GLY A 24 2.52 3.15 -9.96
N VAL A 25 3.50 2.34 -10.33
CA VAL A 25 4.15 2.43 -11.65
C VAL A 25 3.17 2.05 -12.77
N ALA A 26 2.32 1.04 -12.58
CA ALA A 26 1.29 0.67 -13.56
C ALA A 26 0.26 1.78 -13.79
N PHE A 27 -0.12 2.54 -12.76
CA PHE A 27 -0.94 3.74 -12.90
C PHE A 27 -0.22 4.84 -13.67
N SER A 28 1.07 5.06 -13.39
CA SER A 28 1.89 6.04 -14.10
C SER A 28 2.06 5.69 -15.57
N GLU A 29 2.17 4.41 -15.95
CA GLU A 29 2.16 3.96 -17.37
C GLU A 29 0.85 4.33 -18.09
N GLN A 30 -0.25 4.52 -17.36
CA GLN A 30 -1.54 5.00 -17.89
C GLN A 30 -1.68 6.53 -17.91
N GLY A 31 -0.61 7.25 -17.60
CA GLY A 31 -0.57 8.72 -17.61
C GLY A 31 -1.10 9.38 -16.34
N LEU A 32 -1.36 8.63 -15.28
CA LEU A 32 -1.82 9.15 -13.99
C LEU A 32 -0.64 9.67 -13.15
N LYS A 33 -0.86 10.75 -12.42
CA LYS A 33 0.10 11.28 -11.45
C LYS A 33 -0.03 10.52 -10.14
N VAL A 34 1.06 9.89 -9.70
CA VAL A 34 1.06 9.00 -8.54
C VAL A 34 2.08 9.45 -7.51
N LEU A 35 1.66 9.49 -6.24
CA LEU A 35 2.54 9.59 -5.08
C LEU A 35 2.54 8.27 -4.32
N LEU A 36 3.70 7.71 -4.08
CA LEU A 36 3.89 6.62 -3.12
C LEU A 36 4.30 7.20 -1.77
N ILE A 37 3.84 6.59 -0.67
CA ILE A 37 4.24 6.95 0.69
C ILE A 37 4.73 5.70 1.40
N ASP A 38 5.97 5.71 1.86
CA ASP A 38 6.55 4.63 2.65
C ASP A 38 6.36 4.92 4.14
N LEU A 39 5.45 4.20 4.80
CA LEU A 39 5.22 4.26 6.25
C LEU A 39 5.79 3.05 7.01
N ASP A 40 6.49 2.14 6.32
CA ASP A 40 7.18 1.05 7.01
C ASP A 40 8.56 1.54 7.48
N PRO A 41 8.87 1.46 8.80
CA PRO A 41 10.19 1.78 9.33
C PRO A 41 11.34 0.97 8.71
N GLN A 42 11.03 -0.17 8.09
CA GLN A 42 12.03 -0.95 7.36
C GLN A 42 12.48 -0.27 6.04
N GLY A 43 11.72 0.72 5.53
CA GLY A 43 12.07 1.48 4.35
C GLY A 43 12.18 0.65 3.05
N ASN A 44 11.46 -0.48 2.99
CA ASN A 44 11.58 -1.40 1.84
C ASN A 44 11.10 -0.78 0.53
N LEU A 45 10.08 0.08 0.57
CA LEU A 45 9.60 0.80 -0.61
C LEU A 45 10.66 1.81 -1.08
N THR A 46 11.23 2.55 -0.13
CA THR A 46 12.33 3.50 -0.34
C THR A 46 13.55 2.82 -0.96
N MET A 47 13.99 1.70 -0.39
CA MET A 47 15.10 0.90 -0.93
C MET A 47 14.80 0.35 -2.32
N SER A 48 13.57 -0.06 -2.58
CA SER A 48 13.15 -0.58 -3.89
C SER A 48 13.23 0.44 -5.02
N GLN A 49 13.40 1.72 -4.68
CA GLN A 49 13.63 2.81 -5.64
C GLN A 49 15.09 3.31 -5.63
N GLY A 50 16.01 2.52 -5.07
CA GLY A 50 17.44 2.80 -5.08
C GLY A 50 17.89 3.85 -4.06
N LEU A 51 17.04 4.25 -3.13
CA LEU A 51 17.35 5.19 -2.06
C LEU A 51 17.78 4.41 -0.79
N ASN A 52 18.74 4.95 -0.04
CA ASN A 52 19.19 4.32 1.21
C ASN A 52 18.52 5.00 2.43
N PRO A 53 17.60 4.32 3.14
CA PRO A 53 16.92 4.88 4.31
C PRO A 53 17.85 5.36 5.42
N ASP A 54 19.06 4.75 5.55
CA ASP A 54 20.04 5.14 6.58
C ASP A 54 20.72 6.49 6.28
N SER A 55 20.66 6.97 5.04
CA SER A 55 21.26 8.23 4.61
C SER A 55 20.26 9.36 4.37
N ILE A 56 18.97 9.11 4.64
CA ILE A 56 17.90 10.08 4.44
C ILE A 56 17.82 10.98 5.67
N GLU A 57 18.06 12.29 5.46
CA GLU A 57 18.04 13.31 6.54
C GLU A 57 16.62 13.74 6.92
N ARG A 58 15.68 13.73 5.96
CA ARG A 58 14.28 14.14 6.15
C ARG A 58 13.36 13.08 5.55
N SER A 59 12.42 12.62 6.32
CA SER A 59 11.57 11.48 5.96
C SER A 59 10.14 11.64 6.46
N MET A 60 9.33 10.63 6.26
CA MET A 60 7.98 10.56 6.82
C MET A 60 7.95 10.66 8.35
N PHE A 61 9.05 10.37 9.06
CA PHE A 61 9.17 10.64 10.49
C PHE A 61 9.01 12.14 10.78
N ASP A 62 9.74 13.00 10.05
CA ASP A 62 9.69 14.46 10.24
C ASP A 62 8.33 15.04 9.87
N VAL A 63 7.69 14.50 8.84
CA VAL A 63 6.33 14.89 8.45
C VAL A 63 5.33 14.59 9.57
N LEU A 64 5.36 13.39 10.12
CA LEU A 64 4.39 12.95 11.12
C LEU A 64 4.64 13.57 12.50
N VAL A 65 5.91 13.67 12.93
CA VAL A 65 6.28 14.07 14.28
C VAL A 65 6.61 15.56 14.36
N HIS A 66 7.40 16.07 13.44
CA HIS A 66 7.88 17.46 13.43
C HIS A 66 7.01 18.39 12.58
N ARG A 67 5.96 17.83 11.88
CA ARG A 67 5.07 18.59 10.98
C ARG A 67 5.83 19.27 9.84
N LEU A 68 6.89 18.63 9.36
CA LEU A 68 7.61 19.07 8.18
C LEU A 68 6.63 19.03 6.97
N PRO A 69 6.63 20.02 6.08
CA PRO A 69 5.81 19.98 4.87
C PRO A 69 6.11 18.74 4.03
N MET A 70 5.07 18.04 3.57
CA MET A 70 5.18 16.81 2.77
C MET A 70 6.10 16.96 1.54
N PRO A 71 6.11 18.09 0.79
CA PRO A 71 7.00 18.26 -0.36
C PRO A 71 8.49 18.11 -0.05
N GLU A 72 8.91 18.37 1.20
CA GLU A 72 10.33 18.31 1.58
C GLU A 72 10.89 16.89 1.69
N VAL A 73 10.00 15.89 1.68
CA VAL A 73 10.38 14.46 1.77
C VAL A 73 10.02 13.67 0.52
N ILE A 74 9.50 14.34 -0.53
CA ILE A 74 9.16 13.70 -1.80
C ILE A 74 10.39 13.65 -2.70
N HIS A 75 10.75 12.47 -3.11
CA HIS A 75 11.81 12.18 -4.07
C HIS A 75 11.22 11.75 -5.41
N HIS A 76 11.78 12.26 -6.51
CA HIS A 76 11.41 11.86 -7.86
C HIS A 76 12.19 10.59 -8.25
N ALA A 77 11.47 9.48 -8.40
CA ALA A 77 11.99 8.19 -8.83
C ALA A 77 11.25 7.71 -10.09
N GLU A 78 10.84 6.43 -10.18
CA GLU A 78 9.94 6.00 -11.27
C GLU A 78 8.57 6.68 -11.16
N VAL A 79 8.12 6.92 -9.95
CA VAL A 79 7.00 7.77 -9.54
C VAL A 79 7.44 8.56 -8.32
N ASP A 80 6.71 9.61 -7.96
CA ASP A 80 7.03 10.39 -6.77
C ASP A 80 6.89 9.53 -5.51
N LEU A 81 7.87 9.62 -4.61
CA LEU A 81 7.95 8.82 -3.38
C LEU A 81 8.25 9.70 -2.17
N ALA A 82 7.34 9.74 -1.21
CA ALA A 82 7.61 10.25 0.14
C ALA A 82 8.33 9.15 0.94
N VAL A 83 9.59 9.42 1.28
CA VAL A 83 10.55 8.41 1.74
C VAL A 83 10.46 8.10 3.23
N SER A 84 10.75 6.85 3.58
CA SER A 84 10.97 6.40 4.96
C SER A 84 12.45 6.52 5.36
N SER A 85 12.69 6.59 6.65
CA SER A 85 14.01 6.42 7.27
C SER A 85 13.90 5.52 8.50
N ILE A 86 15.04 5.10 9.04
CA ILE A 86 15.09 4.28 10.27
C ILE A 86 14.46 5.00 11.48
N ASP A 87 14.47 6.32 11.49
CA ASP A 87 13.88 7.14 12.57
C ASP A 87 12.36 6.92 12.67
N LEU A 88 11.71 6.50 11.59
CA LEU A 88 10.28 6.18 11.59
C LEU A 88 9.92 5.06 12.59
N ALA A 89 10.89 4.22 13.00
CA ALA A 89 10.69 3.25 14.08
C ALA A 89 10.34 3.91 15.43
N GLY A 90 10.78 5.15 15.66
CA GLY A 90 10.43 5.94 16.84
C GLY A 90 9.12 6.70 16.74
N ALA A 91 8.50 6.76 15.56
CA ALA A 91 7.35 7.63 15.32
C ALA A 91 6.12 7.25 16.18
N GLU A 92 5.84 5.97 16.37
CA GLU A 92 4.70 5.54 17.20
C GLU A 92 4.82 6.03 18.64
N LEU A 93 6.02 5.97 19.22
CA LEU A 93 6.28 6.48 20.56
C LEU A 93 6.17 8.01 20.61
N ALA A 94 6.76 8.70 19.66
CA ALA A 94 6.70 10.17 19.58
C ALA A 94 5.26 10.67 19.40
N LEU A 95 4.49 10.05 18.51
CA LEU A 95 3.09 10.37 18.28
C LEU A 95 2.19 10.05 19.47
N SER A 96 2.54 9.07 20.32
CA SER A 96 1.67 8.59 21.41
C SER A 96 1.19 9.68 22.36
N SER A 97 1.98 10.73 22.57
CA SER A 97 1.66 11.88 23.42
C SER A 97 1.01 13.05 22.68
N MET A 98 0.85 12.98 21.36
CA MET A 98 0.33 14.08 20.54
C MET A 98 -1.20 14.05 20.44
N ILE A 99 -1.83 15.21 20.54
CA ILE A 99 -3.26 15.36 20.31
C ILE A 99 -3.57 15.22 18.81
N GLY A 100 -4.54 14.37 18.48
CA GLY A 100 -4.93 14.10 17.09
C GLY A 100 -3.88 13.35 16.28
N ARG A 101 -3.10 12.53 16.97
CA ARG A 101 -2.02 11.69 16.44
C ARG A 101 -2.48 10.72 15.33
N GLU A 102 -3.72 10.30 15.36
CA GLU A 102 -4.33 9.41 14.37
C GLU A 102 -4.57 10.10 13.02
N ARG A 103 -4.56 11.45 12.99
CA ARG A 103 -4.80 12.30 11.82
C ARG A 103 -3.56 13.05 11.34
N ALA A 104 -2.37 12.66 11.79
CA ALA A 104 -1.14 13.36 11.43
C ALA A 104 -0.86 13.28 9.93
N LEU A 105 -0.98 12.09 9.34
CA LEU A 105 -0.81 11.89 7.91
C LEU A 105 -1.91 12.57 7.08
N GLU A 106 -3.17 12.44 7.47
CA GLU A 106 -4.30 13.08 6.78
C GLU A 106 -4.08 14.60 6.61
N LYS A 107 -3.61 15.27 7.69
CA LYS A 107 -3.33 16.70 7.69
C LYS A 107 -2.17 17.07 6.76
N SER A 108 -1.07 16.32 6.82
CA SER A 108 0.10 16.58 5.98
C SER A 108 -0.18 16.29 4.51
N LEU A 109 -1.01 15.27 4.23
CA LEU A 109 -1.38 14.90 2.87
C LEU A 109 -2.28 15.95 2.20
N ALA A 110 -3.04 16.71 2.96
CA ALA A 110 -3.93 17.76 2.44
C ALA A 110 -3.18 18.80 1.59
N GLU A 111 -1.89 19.04 1.86
CA GLU A 111 -1.05 20.00 1.14
C GLU A 111 -0.72 19.55 -0.30
N VAL A 112 -0.62 18.26 -0.55
CA VAL A 112 -0.10 17.70 -1.82
C VAL A 112 -1.13 16.88 -2.58
N LYS A 113 -2.16 16.37 -1.92
CA LYS A 113 -3.16 15.44 -2.49
C LYS A 113 -3.78 15.92 -3.81
N ALA A 114 -3.95 17.24 -3.97
CA ALA A 114 -4.55 17.83 -5.19
C ALA A 114 -3.63 17.75 -6.42
N ASN A 115 -2.33 17.49 -6.21
CA ASN A 115 -1.34 17.41 -7.30
C ASN A 115 -1.27 16.02 -7.94
N TYR A 116 -1.91 15.02 -7.32
CA TYR A 116 -1.86 13.62 -7.72
C TYR A 116 -3.26 13.07 -8.00
N ASP A 117 -3.35 12.14 -8.96
CA ASP A 117 -4.57 11.38 -9.23
C ASP A 117 -4.74 10.25 -8.20
N TYR A 118 -3.62 9.61 -7.83
CA TYR A 118 -3.55 8.56 -6.82
C TYR A 118 -2.43 8.78 -5.82
N VAL A 119 -2.72 8.49 -4.55
CA VAL A 119 -1.73 8.36 -3.48
C VAL A 119 -1.80 6.94 -2.93
N LEU A 120 -0.69 6.20 -2.99
CA LEU A 120 -0.61 4.82 -2.53
C LEU A 120 0.30 4.74 -1.30
N ILE A 121 -0.21 4.16 -0.21
CA ILE A 121 0.47 4.14 1.09
C ILE A 121 0.88 2.72 1.44
N ASP A 122 2.17 2.46 1.53
CA ASP A 122 2.71 1.22 2.10
C ASP A 122 2.74 1.28 3.62
N THR A 123 2.27 0.22 4.30
CA THR A 123 2.17 0.19 5.76
C THR A 123 3.02 -0.93 6.36
N PRO A 124 3.48 -0.77 7.62
CA PRO A 124 4.17 -1.84 8.33
C PRO A 124 3.27 -3.07 8.56
N PRO A 125 3.85 -4.24 8.88
CA PRO A 125 3.10 -5.46 9.20
C PRO A 125 2.54 -5.43 10.63
N SER A 126 1.79 -4.38 10.97
CA SER A 126 1.16 -4.18 12.27
C SER A 126 -0.13 -3.37 12.09
N LEU A 127 -1.01 -3.36 13.08
CA LEU A 127 -2.13 -2.41 13.17
C LEU A 127 -1.85 -1.33 14.22
N GLY A 128 -0.58 -0.88 14.28
CA GLY A 128 -0.13 0.20 15.13
C GLY A 128 -0.51 1.59 14.60
N LEU A 129 -0.02 2.63 15.26
CA LEU A 129 -0.40 4.01 15.00
C LEU A 129 -0.02 4.49 13.59
N LEU A 130 1.04 3.98 12.99
CA LEU A 130 1.40 4.27 11.60
C LEU A 130 0.34 3.73 10.63
N THR A 131 -0.09 2.48 10.80
CA THR A 131 -1.15 1.89 9.98
C THR A 131 -2.48 2.60 10.20
N ILE A 132 -2.83 2.96 11.44
CA ILE A 132 -4.03 3.76 11.74
C ILE A 132 -3.99 5.10 10.99
N ASN A 133 -2.85 5.80 10.99
CA ASN A 133 -2.69 7.04 10.22
C ASN A 133 -2.93 6.84 8.71
N ALA A 134 -2.41 5.75 8.15
CA ALA A 134 -2.65 5.40 6.75
C ALA A 134 -4.15 5.19 6.47
N LEU A 135 -4.82 4.38 7.29
CA LEU A 135 -6.25 4.07 7.14
C LEU A 135 -7.15 5.31 7.33
N VAL A 136 -6.80 6.18 8.27
CA VAL A 136 -7.53 7.44 8.50
C VAL A 136 -7.40 8.39 7.31
N ALA A 137 -6.23 8.43 6.66
CA ALA A 137 -5.98 9.27 5.49
C ALA A 137 -6.55 8.71 4.18
N SER A 138 -7.00 7.45 4.16
CA SER A 138 -7.35 6.71 2.94
C SER A 138 -8.84 6.80 2.58
N ASN A 139 -9.10 6.70 1.29
CA ASN A 139 -10.43 6.44 0.73
C ASN A 139 -10.71 4.92 0.67
N GLY A 140 -9.69 4.12 0.37
CA GLY A 140 -9.81 2.69 0.24
C GLY A 140 -8.59 1.94 0.77
N VAL A 141 -8.77 0.64 1.02
CA VAL A 141 -7.73 -0.26 1.48
C VAL A 141 -7.68 -1.48 0.56
N ILE A 142 -6.53 -1.71 -0.06
CA ILE A 142 -6.24 -2.98 -0.73
C ILE A 142 -5.53 -3.89 0.27
N VAL A 143 -6.02 -5.13 0.38
CA VAL A 143 -5.49 -6.10 1.34
C VAL A 143 -4.79 -7.25 0.60
N PRO A 144 -3.45 -7.20 0.44
CA PRO A 144 -2.70 -8.32 -0.10
C PRO A 144 -2.74 -9.50 0.87
N VAL A 145 -3.15 -10.67 0.37
CA VAL A 145 -3.35 -11.88 1.17
C VAL A 145 -2.59 -13.03 0.53
N GLN A 146 -1.64 -13.59 1.26
CA GLN A 146 -0.92 -14.78 0.80
C GLN A 146 -1.89 -15.97 0.74
N CYS A 147 -1.87 -16.71 -0.39
CA CYS A 147 -2.71 -17.88 -0.63
C CYS A 147 -2.28 -19.08 0.23
N GLU A 148 -2.49 -18.97 1.55
CA GLU A 148 -2.24 -19.98 2.57
C GLU A 148 -3.43 -20.07 3.54
N TYR A 149 -3.68 -21.24 4.08
CA TYR A 149 -4.86 -21.60 4.91
C TYR A 149 -5.14 -20.66 6.12
N LEU A 150 -4.14 -20.00 6.68
CA LEU A 150 -4.29 -19.16 7.89
C LEU A 150 -4.54 -17.67 7.63
N SER A 151 -4.77 -17.27 6.39
CA SER A 151 -4.83 -15.85 6.00
C SER A 151 -6.11 -15.11 6.46
N LEU A 152 -7.20 -15.83 6.73
CA LEU A 152 -8.51 -15.24 7.11
C LEU A 152 -8.49 -14.50 8.45
N ARG A 153 -7.70 -14.97 9.43
CA ARG A 153 -7.65 -14.31 10.76
C ARG A 153 -7.17 -12.86 10.68
N GLY A 154 -6.20 -12.59 9.82
CA GLY A 154 -5.68 -11.24 9.61
C GLY A 154 -6.70 -10.30 8.98
N LEU A 155 -7.56 -10.82 8.08
CA LEU A 155 -8.65 -10.06 7.46
C LEU A 155 -9.72 -9.68 8.48
N VAL A 156 -10.15 -10.60 9.33
CA VAL A 156 -11.14 -10.31 10.39
C VAL A 156 -10.61 -9.24 11.35
N GLN A 157 -9.33 -9.30 11.71
CA GLN A 157 -8.74 -8.33 12.62
C GLN A 157 -8.60 -6.93 11.97
N LEU A 158 -8.25 -6.89 10.68
CA LEU A 158 -8.23 -5.64 9.92
C LEU A 158 -9.64 -5.05 9.81
N GLU A 159 -10.66 -5.85 9.50
CA GLU A 159 -12.06 -5.38 9.43
C GLU A 159 -12.56 -4.81 10.77
N ASN A 160 -12.21 -5.45 11.90
CA ASN A 160 -12.51 -4.90 13.22
C ASN A 160 -11.84 -3.53 13.43
N THR A 161 -10.59 -3.37 12.97
CA THR A 161 -9.89 -2.09 13.05
C THR A 161 -10.54 -1.05 12.15
N LEU A 162 -10.91 -1.41 10.93
CA LEU A 162 -11.62 -0.51 10.00
C LEU A 162 -12.98 -0.08 10.56
N SER A 163 -13.73 -0.97 11.21
CA SER A 163 -15.00 -0.63 11.86
C SER A 163 -14.81 0.45 12.93
N MET A 164 -13.79 0.29 13.79
CA MET A 164 -13.47 1.33 14.79
C MET A 164 -13.06 2.66 14.15
N ILE A 165 -12.32 2.61 13.04
CA ILE A 165 -11.90 3.82 12.30
C ILE A 165 -13.11 4.49 11.66
N ARG A 166 -14.02 3.74 11.03
CA ARG A 166 -15.27 4.29 10.44
C ARG A 166 -16.13 5.00 11.48
N GLU A 167 -16.27 4.40 12.65
CA GLU A 167 -17.10 4.96 13.72
C GLU A 167 -16.53 6.25 14.32
N ASN A 168 -15.21 6.41 14.38
CA ASN A 168 -14.58 7.45 15.21
C ASN A 168 -13.73 8.46 14.43
N LEU A 169 -13.19 8.09 13.26
CA LEU A 169 -12.15 8.85 12.60
C LEU A 169 -12.43 9.13 11.12
N ASN A 170 -12.69 8.11 10.33
CA ASN A 170 -12.90 8.21 8.88
C ASN A 170 -14.09 7.33 8.44
N PRO A 171 -15.31 7.87 8.34
CA PRO A 171 -16.50 7.08 8.01
C PRO A 171 -16.51 6.54 6.57
N HIS A 172 -15.59 6.99 5.71
CA HIS A 172 -15.57 6.67 4.28
C HIS A 172 -14.54 5.61 3.89
N VAL A 173 -13.70 5.14 4.83
CA VAL A 173 -12.70 4.13 4.51
C VAL A 173 -13.33 2.75 4.32
N GLU A 174 -13.07 2.13 3.18
CA GLU A 174 -13.62 0.81 2.82
C GLU A 174 -12.53 -0.13 2.33
N ILE A 175 -12.78 -1.45 2.41
CA ILE A 175 -11.95 -2.41 1.68
C ILE A 175 -12.26 -2.25 0.19
N GLU A 176 -11.25 -1.83 -0.57
CA GLU A 176 -11.34 -1.65 -2.02
C GLU A 176 -11.21 -2.98 -2.76
N GLY A 177 -10.38 -3.85 -2.21
CA GLY A 177 -10.23 -5.20 -2.71
C GLY A 177 -9.25 -6.04 -1.91
N ILE A 178 -9.39 -7.34 -2.03
CA ILE A 178 -8.50 -8.36 -1.46
C ILE A 178 -7.69 -8.93 -2.61
N LEU A 179 -6.37 -8.79 -2.53
CA LEU A 179 -5.45 -9.24 -3.58
C LEU A 179 -4.79 -10.57 -3.21
N PRO A 180 -5.13 -11.68 -3.89
CA PRO A 180 -4.44 -12.95 -3.69
C PRO A 180 -2.98 -12.85 -4.17
N THR A 181 -2.04 -13.12 -3.25
CA THR A 181 -0.60 -13.03 -3.52
C THR A 181 0.12 -14.35 -3.27
N MET A 182 1.36 -14.46 -3.74
CA MET A 182 2.16 -15.69 -3.68
C MET A 182 1.43 -16.92 -4.26
N TYR A 183 0.52 -16.67 -5.21
CA TYR A 183 -0.32 -17.70 -5.80
C TYR A 183 0.51 -18.67 -6.66
N ASP A 184 0.29 -19.98 -6.46
CA ASP A 184 0.82 -21.04 -7.30
C ASP A 184 -0.32 -21.97 -7.75
N SER A 185 -0.73 -21.82 -9.02
CA SER A 185 -1.83 -22.60 -9.61
C SER A 185 -1.61 -24.12 -9.63
N ARG A 186 -0.36 -24.59 -9.45
CA ARG A 186 0.01 -26.00 -9.42
C ARG A 186 -0.31 -26.66 -8.08
N THR A 187 -0.47 -25.88 -7.01
CA THR A 187 -0.72 -26.39 -5.66
C THR A 187 -2.21 -26.37 -5.34
N LEU A 188 -2.71 -27.44 -4.74
CA LEU A 188 -4.09 -27.52 -4.27
C LEU A 188 -4.37 -26.45 -3.21
N HIS A 189 -3.46 -26.27 -2.25
CA HIS A 189 -3.60 -25.29 -1.17
C HIS A 189 -3.80 -23.86 -1.66
N SER A 190 -3.09 -23.42 -2.71
CA SER A 190 -3.27 -22.08 -3.24
C SER A 190 -4.63 -21.88 -3.90
N ARG A 191 -5.15 -22.92 -4.57
CA ARG A 191 -6.49 -22.88 -5.18
C ARG A 191 -7.57 -22.85 -4.13
N GLU A 192 -7.54 -23.76 -3.16
CA GLU A 192 -8.47 -23.81 -2.04
C GLU A 192 -8.47 -22.48 -1.24
N ALA A 193 -7.28 -21.89 -1.01
CA ALA A 193 -7.19 -20.60 -0.31
C ALA A 193 -7.90 -19.49 -1.08
N VAL A 194 -7.81 -19.45 -2.40
CA VAL A 194 -8.53 -18.46 -3.23
C VAL A 194 -10.04 -18.75 -3.20
N GLU A 195 -10.47 -20.00 -3.37
CA GLU A 195 -11.89 -20.39 -3.28
C GLU A 195 -12.50 -19.95 -1.93
N ILE A 196 -11.80 -20.17 -0.82
CA ILE A 196 -12.24 -19.72 0.50
C ILE A 196 -12.34 -18.20 0.59
N LEU A 197 -11.42 -17.44 -0.04
CA LEU A 197 -11.51 -15.97 -0.08
C LEU A 197 -12.73 -15.53 -0.91
N GLU A 198 -12.93 -16.11 -2.08
CA GLU A 198 -14.06 -15.82 -2.97
C GLU A 198 -15.41 -16.17 -2.32
N GLU A 199 -15.51 -17.30 -1.60
CA GLU A 199 -16.71 -17.70 -0.84
C GLU A 199 -17.06 -16.74 0.30
N ASN A 200 -16.05 -16.16 0.98
CA ASN A 200 -16.28 -15.28 2.13
C ASN A 200 -16.41 -13.80 1.77
N PHE A 201 -15.77 -13.34 0.70
CA PHE A 201 -15.66 -11.92 0.36
C PHE A 201 -16.20 -11.57 -1.04
N GLY A 202 -16.55 -12.56 -1.84
CA GLY A 202 -17.19 -12.38 -3.15
C GLY A 202 -16.43 -11.42 -4.07
N GLU A 203 -17.14 -10.40 -4.55
CA GLU A 203 -16.62 -9.40 -5.49
C GLU A 203 -15.50 -8.50 -4.96
N LEU A 204 -15.23 -8.55 -3.64
CA LEU A 204 -14.07 -7.86 -3.07
C LEU A 204 -12.74 -8.56 -3.40
N VAL A 205 -12.75 -9.82 -3.83
CA VAL A 205 -11.53 -10.54 -4.22
C VAL A 205 -11.22 -10.19 -5.66
N PHE A 206 -10.05 -9.61 -5.91
CA PHE A 206 -9.59 -9.29 -7.26
C PHE A 206 -9.44 -10.56 -8.11
N ASP A 207 -9.84 -10.50 -9.36
CA ASP A 207 -9.60 -11.56 -10.36
C ASP A 207 -8.11 -11.75 -10.61
N THR A 208 -7.35 -10.66 -10.55
CA THR A 208 -5.89 -10.65 -10.66
C THR A 208 -5.25 -11.34 -9.46
N LYS A 209 -4.33 -12.28 -9.73
CA LYS A 209 -3.59 -13.01 -8.70
C LYS A 209 -2.08 -12.82 -8.90
N ILE A 210 -1.38 -12.34 -7.87
CA ILE A 210 0.08 -12.11 -7.94
C ILE A 210 0.80 -13.44 -7.68
N ARG A 211 1.41 -13.99 -8.71
CA ARG A 211 2.13 -15.27 -8.65
C ARG A 211 3.49 -15.11 -7.98
N LYS A 212 3.97 -16.19 -7.35
CA LYS A 212 5.32 -16.22 -6.81
C LYS A 212 6.35 -16.26 -7.96
N THR A 213 7.28 -15.30 -7.96
CA THR A 213 8.40 -15.23 -8.92
C THR A 213 9.62 -14.56 -8.30
N VAL A 214 10.80 -14.92 -8.77
CA VAL A 214 12.08 -14.31 -8.35
C VAL A 214 12.21 -12.85 -8.82
N ARG A 215 11.47 -12.45 -9.86
CA ARG A 215 11.51 -11.10 -10.40
C ARG A 215 11.18 -10.02 -9.36
N TYR A 216 10.27 -10.33 -8.42
CA TYR A 216 9.92 -9.41 -7.31
C TYR A 216 11.05 -9.22 -6.28
N ALA A 217 12.04 -10.12 -6.24
CA ALA A 217 13.23 -9.96 -5.43
C ALA A 217 14.38 -9.32 -6.22
N GLU A 218 14.48 -9.58 -7.51
CA GLU A 218 15.55 -9.07 -8.38
C GLU A 218 15.39 -7.59 -8.72
N ALA A 219 14.17 -7.13 -9.02
CA ALA A 219 13.89 -5.75 -9.41
C ALA A 219 14.28 -4.72 -8.32
N PRO A 220 13.91 -4.89 -7.03
CA PRO A 220 14.35 -3.99 -5.96
C PRO A 220 15.87 -3.90 -5.79
N VAL A 221 16.60 -4.98 -6.01
CA VAL A 221 18.09 -4.96 -5.97
C VAL A 221 18.66 -4.02 -7.05
N LYS A 222 17.91 -3.79 -8.12
CA LYS A 222 18.26 -2.84 -9.18
C LYS A 222 17.66 -1.44 -8.95
N GLY A 223 16.98 -1.22 -7.83
CA GLY A 223 16.34 0.05 -7.52
C GLY A 223 15.17 0.39 -8.45
N THR A 224 14.38 -0.62 -8.87
CA THR A 224 13.37 -0.43 -9.90
C THR A 224 12.15 -1.34 -9.69
N SER A 225 11.03 -1.00 -10.34
CA SER A 225 9.81 -1.84 -10.40
C SER A 225 10.01 -3.05 -11.32
N VAL A 226 9.13 -4.07 -11.22
CA VAL A 226 9.13 -5.18 -12.19
C VAL A 226 8.67 -4.72 -13.57
N LEU A 227 7.87 -3.65 -13.66
CA LEU A 227 7.39 -3.10 -14.92
C LEU A 227 8.52 -2.54 -15.77
N LYS A 228 9.56 -2.00 -15.11
CA LYS A 228 10.77 -1.52 -15.77
C LYS A 228 11.86 -2.58 -15.87
N TYR A 229 11.96 -3.49 -14.90
CA TYR A 229 12.95 -4.56 -14.86
C TYR A 229 12.70 -5.63 -15.93
N ASP A 230 11.43 -6.07 -16.08
CA ASP A 230 10.99 -7.11 -17.03
C ASP A 230 9.64 -6.68 -17.65
N PRO A 231 9.66 -5.68 -18.56
CA PRO A 231 8.43 -5.00 -19.03
C PRO A 231 7.43 -5.91 -19.73
N SER A 232 7.88 -6.97 -20.38
CA SER A 232 7.06 -7.96 -21.09
C SER A 232 6.81 -9.24 -20.27
N GLY A 233 7.30 -9.28 -19.02
CA GLY A 233 7.16 -10.46 -18.17
C GLY A 233 5.78 -10.55 -17.52
N ASN A 234 5.36 -11.78 -17.21
CA ASN A 234 4.06 -12.04 -16.55
C ASN A 234 3.90 -11.29 -15.22
N ALA A 235 5.00 -10.93 -14.54
CA ALA A 235 4.97 -10.17 -13.30
C ALA A 235 4.52 -8.72 -13.55
N ALA A 236 5.02 -8.08 -14.60
CA ALA A 236 4.62 -6.74 -15.01
C ALA A 236 3.18 -6.72 -15.54
N GLU A 237 2.81 -7.73 -16.35
CA GLU A 237 1.45 -7.86 -16.89
C GLU A 237 0.42 -7.99 -15.77
N ALA A 238 0.67 -8.80 -14.74
CA ALA A 238 -0.24 -8.96 -13.60
C ALA A 238 -0.52 -7.62 -12.88
N TYR A 239 0.46 -6.74 -12.73
CA TYR A 239 0.22 -5.41 -12.13
C TYR A 239 -0.48 -4.43 -13.07
N ARG A 240 -0.29 -4.55 -14.39
CA ARG A 240 -1.08 -3.79 -15.36
C ARG A 240 -2.55 -4.22 -15.35
N ASP A 241 -2.81 -5.52 -15.19
CA ASP A 241 -4.19 -6.04 -15.09
C ASP A 241 -4.83 -5.63 -13.77
N LEU A 242 -4.11 -5.72 -12.65
CA LEU A 242 -4.57 -5.18 -11.36
C LEU A 242 -4.89 -3.68 -11.46
N ALA A 243 -4.05 -2.90 -12.15
CA ALA A 243 -4.29 -1.48 -12.34
C ALA A 243 -5.61 -1.20 -13.07
N LYS A 244 -5.90 -1.95 -14.14
CA LYS A 244 -7.18 -1.86 -14.85
C LYS A 244 -8.36 -2.22 -13.95
N GLU A 245 -8.24 -3.29 -13.19
CA GLU A 245 -9.28 -3.78 -12.28
C GLU A 245 -9.61 -2.75 -11.19
N VAL A 246 -8.58 -2.15 -10.55
CA VAL A 246 -8.75 -1.09 -9.55
C VAL A 246 -9.40 0.16 -10.16
N LEU A 247 -8.97 0.59 -11.35
CA LEU A 247 -9.53 1.76 -12.03
C LEU A 247 -10.99 1.56 -12.44
N ASN A 248 -11.35 0.38 -12.96
CA ASN A 248 -12.73 0.04 -13.30
C ASN A 248 -13.64 0.02 -12.06
N GLY A 249 -13.17 -0.57 -10.95
CA GLY A 249 -13.90 -0.58 -9.68
C GLY A 249 -14.08 0.82 -9.09
N ALA A 250 -13.12 1.73 -9.27
CA ALA A 250 -13.25 3.12 -8.87
C ALA A 250 -14.35 3.85 -9.67
N GLN A 251 -14.39 3.66 -11.00
CA GLN A 251 -15.42 4.27 -11.85
C GLN A 251 -16.83 3.75 -11.52
N ALA A 252 -16.97 2.45 -11.23
CA ALA A 252 -18.26 1.88 -10.85
C ALA A 252 -18.80 2.49 -9.54
N ARG A 253 -17.93 2.78 -8.57
CA ARG A 253 -18.30 3.42 -7.30
C ARG A 253 -18.65 4.90 -7.42
N GLU A 254 -18.08 5.63 -8.38
CA GLU A 254 -18.44 7.04 -8.64
C GLU A 254 -19.81 7.21 -9.29
N HIS A 255 -20.34 6.15 -9.90
CA HIS A 255 -21.64 6.15 -10.59
C HIS A 255 -22.76 5.49 -9.79
N ALA A 256 -22.46 4.92 -8.61
CA ALA A 256 -23.43 4.30 -7.68
C ALA A 256 -23.85 5.28 -6.56
#